data_ee840217d10663aa8a89deeddee68fe7
#
_entry.id   ee840217d10663aa8a89deeddee68fe7
#
_cell.length_a   1.000
_cell.length_b   1.000
_cell.length_c   1.000
_cell.angle_alpha   90.00
_cell.angle_beta   90.00
_cell.angle_gamma   90.00
#
_symmetry.space_group_name_H-M   'P 1'
#
loop_
_entity.id
_entity.type
_entity.pdbx_description
1 polymer ?
#
loop_
_entity_poly.entity_id
_entity_poly.type
_entity_poly.pdbx_seq_one_letter_code
_entity_poly.pdbx_strand_id
1 'polypeptide(L)'
;MDARAAIAEQARLTRQRLTASILPYWLERSRDDAHGGFLLPDDVVRGTVRRTTRRLLRGALPSATHKQLVTQARLVWVFSHAHVHGLDDGGSLEAARRGYEFLVEHFLDRERGGYAWMTDAAGTVTNPVNHLYGLSFVVFAFVEHARATGTSTPLDRALDLQRAVDAHLHDDALGGWREHADGDWGPVADDDPRLLVPFPGRKSGNCLLHWMEALTELVAATGDDGARASLREAVGCCRDPLYPADPAATLEPCLPDWSADPTERDPVSYGHNVEFAWLSLRAQRVLGDSPDWARCHRYLDHALGCGYDTARGGLFTFGAGDEPASHRHKLSWVQCEAVNALLIALAESPEPFDRAHYEQALAGILRFTERHLTDHRDGVLLESVQEDGRRRWPKKSGDWKVGYHEIRTAVMLTEAYA
;
A
#
# COMPACT_ATOMS: atom_id res chain seq x y z
N MET A 1 -8.03 -23.22 21.65
CA MET A 1 -7.46 -23.67 20.35
C MET A 1 -6.02 -23.20 20.35
N ASP A 2 -5.08 -24.04 20.04
CA ASP A 2 -3.68 -23.67 19.87
C ASP A 2 -3.55 -22.58 18.80
N ALA A 3 -2.65 -21.59 18.99
CA ALA A 3 -2.48 -20.47 18.07
C ALA A 3 -2.16 -20.94 16.65
N ARG A 4 -1.26 -21.92 16.51
CA ARG A 4 -0.89 -22.50 15.21
C ARG A 4 -2.08 -23.13 14.49
N ALA A 5 -2.90 -23.91 15.20
CA ALA A 5 -4.09 -24.50 14.63
C ALA A 5 -5.12 -23.44 14.17
N ALA A 6 -5.24 -22.33 14.92
CA ALA A 6 -6.09 -21.21 14.53
C ALA A 6 -5.58 -20.49 13.27
N ILE A 7 -4.25 -20.31 13.16
CA ILE A 7 -3.63 -19.68 11.98
C ILE A 7 -3.82 -20.57 10.74
N ALA A 8 -3.55 -21.86 10.86
CA ALA A 8 -3.71 -22.82 9.76
C ALA A 8 -5.15 -22.88 9.25
N GLU A 9 -6.15 -22.85 10.15
CA GLU A 9 -7.56 -22.80 9.75
C GLU A 9 -7.91 -21.50 9.03
N GLN A 10 -7.39 -20.34 9.47
CA GLN A 10 -7.60 -19.07 8.78
C GLN A 10 -6.92 -19.07 7.39
N ALA A 11 -5.73 -19.64 7.26
CA ALA A 11 -5.07 -19.78 5.97
C ALA A 11 -5.89 -20.63 5.01
N ARG A 12 -6.46 -21.74 5.48
CA ARG A 12 -7.36 -22.60 4.69
C ARG A 12 -8.61 -21.87 4.21
N LEU A 13 -9.27 -21.11 5.10
CA LEU A 13 -10.46 -20.32 4.77
C LEU A 13 -10.11 -19.19 3.78
N THR A 14 -8.97 -18.51 3.98
CA THR A 14 -8.48 -17.45 3.10
C THR A 14 -8.22 -18.00 1.71
N ARG A 15 -7.56 -19.16 1.58
CA ARG A 15 -7.31 -19.82 0.29
C ARG A 15 -8.61 -20.08 -0.47
N GLN A 16 -9.61 -20.64 0.20
CA GLN A 16 -10.92 -20.89 -0.44
C GLN A 16 -11.60 -19.61 -0.93
N ARG A 17 -11.54 -18.55 -0.13
CA ARG A 17 -12.19 -17.27 -0.49
C ARG A 17 -11.42 -16.50 -1.55
N LEU A 18 -10.11 -16.59 -1.57
CA LEU A 18 -9.26 -15.84 -2.49
C LEU A 18 -9.69 -16.04 -3.95
N THR A 19 -9.89 -17.28 -4.35
CA THR A 19 -10.32 -17.64 -5.71
C THR A 19 -11.84 -17.68 -5.88
N ALA A 20 -12.61 -18.06 -4.84
CA ALA A 20 -14.04 -18.22 -4.96
C ALA A 20 -14.83 -16.90 -4.85
N SER A 21 -14.28 -15.86 -4.22
CA SER A 21 -15.03 -14.62 -3.96
C SER A 21 -14.21 -13.34 -4.00
N ILE A 22 -13.00 -13.29 -3.41
CA ILE A 22 -12.24 -12.03 -3.29
C ILE A 22 -11.76 -11.55 -4.67
N LEU A 23 -11.07 -12.40 -5.43
CA LEU A 23 -10.63 -12.06 -6.79
C LEU A 23 -11.81 -11.79 -7.72
N PRO A 24 -12.84 -12.65 -7.79
CA PRO A 24 -14.06 -12.37 -8.58
C PRO A 24 -14.72 -11.04 -8.23
N TYR A 25 -14.81 -10.69 -6.93
CA TYR A 25 -15.36 -9.38 -6.53
C TYR A 25 -14.61 -8.21 -7.18
N TRP A 26 -13.28 -8.21 -7.12
CA TRP A 26 -12.49 -7.15 -7.73
C TRP A 26 -12.55 -7.19 -9.26
N LEU A 27 -12.46 -8.36 -9.89
CA LEU A 27 -12.58 -8.51 -11.35
C LEU A 27 -13.94 -8.02 -11.90
N GLU A 28 -15.04 -8.39 -11.25
CA GLU A 28 -16.37 -8.06 -11.75
C GLU A 28 -16.77 -6.61 -11.43
N ARG A 29 -16.27 -6.08 -10.29
CA ARG A 29 -16.76 -4.81 -9.74
C ARG A 29 -15.88 -3.61 -10.03
N SER A 30 -14.61 -3.81 -10.35
CA SER A 30 -13.71 -2.70 -10.64
C SER A 30 -13.51 -2.41 -12.12
N ARG A 31 -13.80 -3.32 -13.03
CA ARG A 31 -13.60 -3.08 -14.47
C ARG A 31 -14.51 -1.96 -15.00
N ASP A 32 -13.90 -1.06 -15.79
CA ASP A 32 -14.63 -0.10 -16.61
C ASP A 32 -14.67 -0.58 -18.06
N ASP A 33 -15.77 -1.24 -18.44
CA ASP A 33 -15.92 -1.77 -19.80
C ASP A 33 -16.21 -0.67 -20.83
N ALA A 34 -16.56 0.53 -20.41
CA ALA A 34 -16.89 1.65 -21.31
C ALA A 34 -15.65 2.44 -21.73
N HIS A 35 -14.70 2.66 -20.81
CA HIS A 35 -13.55 3.55 -21.04
C HIS A 35 -12.20 2.88 -20.77
N GLY A 36 -12.17 1.64 -20.29
CA GLY A 36 -10.93 0.98 -19.84
C GLY A 36 -10.51 1.36 -18.44
N GLY A 37 -9.42 0.76 -17.94
CA GLY A 37 -8.99 0.93 -16.55
C GLY A 37 -10.02 0.44 -15.54
N PHE A 38 -10.02 1.06 -14.35
CA PHE A 38 -10.79 0.57 -13.22
C PHE A 38 -11.64 1.67 -12.57
N LEU A 39 -12.82 1.27 -12.07
CA LEU A 39 -13.71 2.07 -11.23
C LEU A 39 -13.67 1.53 -9.80
N LEU A 40 -13.98 2.37 -8.83
CA LEU A 40 -14.12 1.94 -7.44
C LEU A 40 -15.53 1.38 -7.19
N PRO A 41 -15.69 0.12 -6.74
CA PRO A 41 -16.98 -0.52 -6.54
C PRO A 41 -17.95 0.29 -5.67
N ASP A 42 -17.47 0.88 -4.57
CA ASP A 42 -18.32 1.68 -3.68
C ASP A 42 -18.78 3.00 -4.30
N ASP A 43 -17.97 3.55 -5.20
CA ASP A 43 -18.31 4.78 -5.91
C ASP A 43 -19.39 4.53 -6.98
N VAL A 44 -19.36 3.39 -7.64
CA VAL A 44 -20.42 2.98 -8.57
C VAL A 44 -21.76 2.85 -7.85
N VAL A 45 -21.78 2.17 -6.70
CA VAL A 45 -22.99 2.04 -5.86
C VAL A 45 -23.47 3.40 -5.38
N ARG A 46 -22.57 4.24 -4.86
CA ARG A 46 -22.89 5.61 -4.43
C ARG A 46 -23.38 6.47 -5.59
N GLY A 47 -22.79 6.35 -6.77
CA GLY A 47 -23.23 7.06 -7.98
C GLY A 47 -24.68 6.72 -8.36
N THR A 48 -25.11 5.48 -8.18
CA THR A 48 -26.49 5.04 -8.41
C THR A 48 -27.43 5.59 -7.32
N VAL A 49 -27.08 5.47 -6.05
CA VAL A 49 -27.83 6.04 -4.93
C VAL A 49 -27.88 7.56 -5.01
N ARG A 50 -26.77 8.22 -5.36
CA ARG A 50 -26.69 9.67 -5.53
C ARG A 50 -27.55 10.19 -6.69
N ARG A 51 -27.66 9.45 -7.81
CA ARG A 51 -28.58 9.84 -8.92
C ARG A 51 -30.03 9.84 -8.48
N THR A 52 -30.41 8.89 -7.64
CA THR A 52 -31.77 8.80 -7.07
C THR A 52 -32.00 9.90 -6.03
N THR A 53 -31.02 10.19 -5.17
CA THR A 53 -31.11 11.23 -4.11
C THR A 53 -30.89 12.64 -4.65
N ARG A 54 -30.11 12.83 -5.74
CA ARG A 54 -29.91 14.12 -6.41
C ARG A 54 -31.17 14.68 -7.02
N ARG A 55 -32.13 13.81 -7.32
CA ARG A 55 -33.47 14.22 -7.75
C ARG A 55 -34.28 14.81 -6.60
N LEU A 56 -33.91 14.51 -5.34
CA LEU A 56 -34.58 14.95 -4.12
C LEU A 56 -33.85 16.08 -3.39
N LEU A 57 -32.53 16.18 -3.53
CA LEU A 57 -31.70 17.19 -2.87
C LEU A 57 -30.96 18.03 -3.91
N ARG A 58 -31.36 19.29 -4.06
CA ARG A 58 -30.71 20.28 -4.93
C ARG A 58 -29.34 20.72 -4.39
N GLY A 59 -28.35 19.82 -4.38
CA GLY A 59 -26.98 20.11 -3.97
C GLY A 59 -25.98 19.21 -4.67
N ALA A 60 -24.94 19.77 -5.28
CA ALA A 60 -23.90 19.05 -5.99
C ALA A 60 -23.01 18.29 -5.00
N LEU A 61 -23.17 16.97 -4.93
CA LEU A 61 -22.14 16.10 -4.42
C LEU A 61 -21.21 15.72 -5.57
N PRO A 62 -19.88 15.67 -5.38
CA PRO A 62 -18.94 15.28 -6.45
C PRO A 62 -19.38 13.94 -7.04
N SER A 63 -19.42 13.83 -8.35
CA SER A 63 -19.72 12.55 -9.02
C SER A 63 -18.48 11.67 -8.92
N ALA A 64 -18.66 10.46 -8.50
CA ALA A 64 -17.64 9.41 -8.42
C ALA A 64 -17.26 8.91 -9.82
N THR A 65 -16.60 9.73 -10.60
CA THR A 65 -16.22 9.44 -11.99
C THR A 65 -14.77 9.84 -12.28
N HIS A 66 -13.95 9.92 -11.25
CA HIS A 66 -12.50 10.10 -11.39
C HIS A 66 -11.78 8.75 -11.26
N LYS A 67 -10.62 8.67 -11.87
CA LYS A 67 -9.67 7.59 -11.73
C LYS A 67 -8.37 8.16 -11.15
N GLN A 68 -7.95 7.62 -10.01
CA GLN A 68 -6.75 8.04 -9.34
C GLN A 68 -5.60 7.10 -9.69
N LEU A 69 -4.39 7.64 -9.89
CA LEU A 69 -3.19 6.89 -10.28
C LEU A 69 -2.93 5.68 -9.38
N VAL A 70 -2.99 5.88 -8.06
CA VAL A 70 -2.71 4.80 -7.08
C VAL A 70 -3.67 3.63 -7.23
N THR A 71 -4.97 3.88 -7.36
CA THR A 71 -5.97 2.82 -7.48
C THR A 71 -5.85 2.06 -8.79
N GLN A 72 -5.52 2.76 -9.90
CA GLN A 72 -5.27 2.12 -11.18
C GLN A 72 -4.01 1.23 -11.11
N ALA A 73 -2.90 1.74 -10.61
CA ALA A 73 -1.64 1.01 -10.50
C ALA A 73 -1.78 -0.20 -9.54
N ARG A 74 -2.40 -0.02 -8.38
CA ARG A 74 -2.62 -1.12 -7.43
C ARG A 74 -3.49 -2.24 -8.01
N LEU A 75 -4.51 -1.93 -8.81
CA LEU A 75 -5.33 -2.97 -9.44
C LEU A 75 -4.60 -3.66 -10.61
N VAL A 76 -3.75 -2.96 -11.36
CA VAL A 76 -2.82 -3.61 -12.31
C VAL A 76 -1.92 -4.59 -11.56
N TRP A 77 -1.34 -4.16 -10.43
CA TRP A 77 -0.51 -5.04 -9.60
C TRP A 77 -1.30 -6.25 -9.09
N VAL A 78 -2.48 -6.05 -8.51
CA VAL A 78 -3.35 -7.10 -7.96
C VAL A 78 -3.63 -8.19 -8.97
N PHE A 79 -4.06 -7.81 -10.17
CA PHE A 79 -4.41 -8.79 -11.20
C PHE A 79 -3.19 -9.43 -11.84
N SER A 80 -2.08 -8.71 -11.98
CA SER A 80 -0.80 -9.30 -12.40
C SER A 80 -0.31 -10.32 -11.37
N HIS A 81 -0.35 -9.98 -10.07
CA HIS A 81 0.06 -10.82 -8.96
C HIS A 81 -0.80 -12.10 -8.85
N ALA A 82 -2.11 -11.97 -9.00
CA ALA A 82 -3.01 -13.11 -9.03
C ALA A 82 -2.66 -14.09 -10.16
N HIS A 83 -2.32 -13.58 -11.34
CA HIS A 83 -1.89 -14.40 -12.48
C HIS A 83 -0.55 -15.07 -12.22
N VAL A 84 0.45 -14.34 -11.70
CA VAL A 84 1.80 -14.88 -11.37
C VAL A 84 1.70 -16.05 -10.38
N HIS A 85 0.78 -15.99 -9.42
CA HIS A 85 0.55 -17.03 -8.43
C HIS A 85 -0.48 -18.10 -8.85
N GLY A 86 -0.94 -18.09 -10.11
CA GLY A 86 -1.84 -19.11 -10.64
C GLY A 86 -3.21 -19.15 -9.96
N LEU A 87 -3.72 -18.00 -9.52
CA LEU A 87 -4.95 -17.89 -8.74
C LEU A 87 -6.23 -17.71 -9.58
N ASP A 88 -6.09 -17.58 -10.89
CA ASP A 88 -7.20 -17.33 -11.80
C ASP A 88 -7.15 -18.19 -13.07
N ASP A 89 -8.23 -18.13 -13.84
CA ASP A 89 -8.40 -18.81 -15.15
C ASP A 89 -7.96 -17.95 -16.36
N GLY A 90 -7.23 -16.85 -16.12
CA GLY A 90 -6.74 -15.90 -17.14
C GLY A 90 -7.50 -14.57 -17.19
N GLY A 91 -8.60 -14.40 -16.47
CA GLY A 91 -9.35 -13.14 -16.38
C GLY A 91 -8.55 -12.03 -15.73
N SER A 92 -7.71 -12.36 -14.75
CA SER A 92 -6.82 -11.40 -14.07
C SER A 92 -5.76 -10.85 -15.04
N LEU A 93 -5.12 -11.68 -15.85
CA LEU A 93 -4.13 -11.19 -16.82
C LEU A 93 -4.72 -10.21 -17.83
N GLU A 94 -5.91 -10.50 -18.34
CA GLU A 94 -6.61 -9.60 -19.24
C GLU A 94 -7.00 -8.27 -18.56
N ALA A 95 -7.49 -8.31 -17.33
CA ALA A 95 -7.78 -7.11 -16.55
C ALA A 95 -6.52 -6.28 -16.29
N ALA A 96 -5.40 -6.94 -15.94
CA ALA A 96 -4.11 -6.29 -15.76
C ALA A 96 -3.61 -5.59 -17.03
N ARG A 97 -3.71 -6.25 -18.20
CA ARG A 97 -3.34 -5.65 -19.50
C ARG A 97 -4.14 -4.40 -19.81
N ARG A 98 -5.46 -4.46 -19.69
CA ARG A 98 -6.36 -3.31 -19.92
C ARG A 98 -6.06 -2.15 -18.96
N GLY A 99 -5.78 -2.46 -17.69
CA GLY A 99 -5.37 -1.44 -16.70
C GLY A 99 -4.02 -0.82 -17.04
N TYR A 100 -3.04 -1.62 -17.43
CA TYR A 100 -1.73 -1.15 -17.87
C TYR A 100 -1.84 -0.25 -19.12
N GLU A 101 -2.60 -0.67 -20.11
CA GLU A 101 -2.85 0.12 -21.34
C GLU A 101 -3.49 1.47 -20.98
N PHE A 102 -4.47 1.48 -20.08
CA PHE A 102 -5.13 2.70 -19.62
C PHE A 102 -4.13 3.65 -18.92
N LEU A 103 -3.25 3.13 -18.05
CA LEU A 103 -2.19 3.94 -17.42
C LEU A 103 -1.26 4.58 -18.45
N VAL A 104 -0.83 3.82 -19.44
CA VAL A 104 0.10 4.29 -20.49
C VAL A 104 -0.57 5.25 -21.48
N GLU A 105 -1.86 5.09 -21.74
CA GLU A 105 -2.58 5.92 -22.69
C GLU A 105 -3.06 7.23 -22.09
N HIS A 106 -3.52 7.22 -20.82
CA HIS A 106 -4.26 8.32 -20.24
C HIS A 106 -3.56 9.04 -19.09
N PHE A 107 -2.63 8.38 -18.38
CA PHE A 107 -1.91 8.98 -17.26
C PHE A 107 -0.50 9.44 -17.62
N LEU A 108 0.17 8.76 -18.54
CA LEU A 108 1.54 9.07 -18.93
C LEU A 108 1.61 10.38 -19.72
N ASP A 109 2.38 11.35 -19.22
CA ASP A 109 2.87 12.48 -20.04
C ASP A 109 4.02 11.99 -20.91
N ARG A 110 3.76 11.81 -22.21
CA ARG A 110 4.74 11.27 -23.16
C ARG A 110 5.89 12.22 -23.46
N GLU A 111 5.72 13.52 -23.21
CA GLU A 111 6.74 14.53 -23.44
C GLU A 111 7.70 14.66 -22.24
N ARG A 112 7.17 14.50 -21.03
CA ARG A 112 7.89 14.77 -19.77
C ARG A 112 8.17 13.52 -18.94
N GLY A 113 7.54 12.39 -19.24
CA GLY A 113 7.81 11.10 -18.60
C GLY A 113 7.14 10.90 -17.24
N GLY A 114 6.32 11.85 -16.75
CA GLY A 114 5.55 11.72 -15.52
C GLY A 114 4.21 11.02 -15.71
N TYR A 115 3.49 10.79 -14.60
CA TYR A 115 2.13 10.25 -14.62
C TYR A 115 1.21 11.14 -13.80
N ALA A 116 0.17 11.67 -14.42
CA ALA A 116 -0.81 12.53 -13.80
C ALA A 116 -1.45 11.87 -12.57
N TRP A 117 -1.79 12.67 -11.55
CA TRP A 117 -2.42 12.15 -10.33
C TRP A 117 -3.84 11.62 -10.55
N MET A 118 -4.63 12.33 -11.39
CA MET A 118 -6.04 11.97 -11.62
C MET A 118 -6.48 12.22 -13.05
N THR A 119 -7.39 11.38 -13.53
CA THR A 119 -8.18 11.58 -14.74
C THR A 119 -9.68 11.54 -14.42
N ASP A 120 -10.52 12.00 -15.36
CA ASP A 120 -11.94 11.62 -15.35
C ASP A 120 -12.13 10.14 -15.76
N ALA A 121 -13.36 9.66 -15.78
CA ALA A 121 -13.65 8.28 -16.14
C ALA A 121 -13.22 7.92 -17.56
N ALA A 122 -13.24 8.89 -18.49
CA ALA A 122 -12.86 8.69 -19.90
C ALA A 122 -11.35 8.80 -20.16
N GLY A 123 -10.56 9.14 -19.12
CA GLY A 123 -9.11 9.25 -19.22
C GLY A 123 -8.58 10.66 -19.50
N THR A 124 -9.43 11.70 -19.46
CA THR A 124 -8.97 13.09 -19.56
C THR A 124 -8.30 13.51 -18.25
N VAL A 125 -7.07 13.99 -18.31
CA VAL A 125 -6.33 14.47 -17.12
C VAL A 125 -7.08 15.62 -16.44
N THR A 126 -7.36 15.45 -15.15
CA THR A 126 -8.04 16.45 -14.29
C THR A 126 -7.12 17.01 -13.22
N ASN A 127 -6.06 16.29 -12.87
CA ASN A 127 -5.00 16.74 -11.96
C ASN A 127 -3.65 16.22 -12.48
N PRO A 128 -2.79 17.09 -13.06
CA PRO A 128 -1.53 16.69 -13.68
C PRO A 128 -0.37 16.50 -12.68
N VAL A 129 -0.55 16.77 -11.39
CA VAL A 129 0.50 16.69 -10.38
C VAL A 129 1.21 15.33 -10.42
N ASN A 130 2.53 15.36 -10.45
CA ASN A 130 3.38 14.20 -10.22
C ASN A 130 3.52 13.99 -8.70
N HIS A 131 3.03 12.88 -8.19
CA HIS A 131 3.08 12.56 -6.78
C HIS A 131 3.91 11.29 -6.56
N LEU A 132 5.02 11.38 -5.82
CA LEU A 132 5.96 10.26 -5.60
C LEU A 132 5.26 8.98 -5.15
N TYR A 133 4.29 9.08 -4.25
CA TYR A 133 3.49 7.93 -3.80
C TYR A 133 2.78 7.21 -4.97
N GLY A 134 2.15 7.97 -5.86
CA GLY A 134 1.49 7.40 -7.05
C GLY A 134 2.49 6.82 -8.04
N LEU A 135 3.60 7.52 -8.27
CA LEU A 135 4.67 7.09 -9.18
C LEU A 135 5.33 5.80 -8.68
N SER A 136 5.51 5.63 -7.37
CA SER A 136 6.04 4.39 -6.80
C SER A 136 5.12 3.20 -7.09
N PHE A 137 3.80 3.35 -7.00
CA PHE A 137 2.87 2.28 -7.37
C PHE A 137 2.84 1.99 -8.87
N VAL A 138 3.11 2.97 -9.75
CA VAL A 138 3.28 2.71 -11.18
C VAL A 138 4.50 1.83 -11.43
N VAL A 139 5.67 2.18 -10.86
CA VAL A 139 6.89 1.36 -10.97
C VAL A 139 6.63 -0.06 -10.44
N PHE A 140 6.05 -0.17 -9.26
CA PHE A 140 5.74 -1.44 -8.61
C PHE A 140 4.80 -2.33 -9.44
N ALA A 141 3.72 -1.73 -9.97
CA ALA A 141 2.76 -2.43 -10.81
C ALA A 141 3.36 -2.87 -12.16
N PHE A 142 4.22 -2.06 -12.76
CA PHE A 142 4.85 -2.39 -14.04
C PHE A 142 5.84 -3.54 -13.91
N VAL A 143 6.57 -3.61 -12.81
CA VAL A 143 7.44 -4.76 -12.52
C VAL A 143 6.62 -6.04 -12.43
N GLU A 144 5.51 -6.05 -11.69
CA GLU A 144 4.68 -7.24 -11.55
C GLU A 144 3.96 -7.59 -12.86
N HIS A 145 3.54 -6.58 -13.63
CA HIS A 145 2.94 -6.79 -14.93
C HIS A 145 3.93 -7.39 -15.94
N ALA A 146 5.19 -7.01 -15.88
CA ALA A 146 6.24 -7.63 -16.70
C ALA A 146 6.43 -9.11 -16.33
N ARG A 147 6.40 -9.46 -15.05
CA ARG A 147 6.44 -10.86 -14.58
C ARG A 147 5.24 -11.66 -15.12
N ALA A 148 4.05 -11.09 -15.04
CA ALA A 148 2.81 -11.73 -15.50
C ALA A 148 2.76 -11.94 -17.01
N THR A 149 3.30 -11.01 -17.80
CA THR A 149 3.25 -11.06 -19.26
C THR A 149 4.47 -11.69 -19.92
N GLY A 150 5.60 -11.79 -19.20
CA GLY A 150 6.88 -12.23 -19.75
C GLY A 150 7.50 -11.23 -20.74
N THR A 151 7.10 -9.94 -20.71
CA THR A 151 7.58 -8.91 -21.64
C THR A 151 8.43 -7.86 -20.93
N SER A 152 9.43 -7.27 -21.62
CA SER A 152 10.33 -6.27 -21.03
C SER A 152 9.76 -4.84 -21.05
N THR A 153 8.83 -4.53 -21.96
CA THR A 153 8.33 -3.16 -22.13
C THR A 153 7.83 -2.49 -20.85
N PRO A 154 7.11 -3.17 -19.92
CA PRO A 154 6.76 -2.55 -18.67
C PRO A 154 7.97 -2.25 -17.76
N LEU A 155 9.03 -3.08 -17.81
CA LEU A 155 10.27 -2.82 -17.07
C LEU A 155 11.02 -1.61 -17.63
N ASP A 156 11.11 -1.49 -18.96
CA ASP A 156 11.72 -0.32 -19.60
C ASP A 156 11.03 0.97 -19.17
N ARG A 157 9.67 0.98 -19.14
CA ARG A 157 8.90 2.12 -18.66
C ARG A 157 9.07 2.39 -17.17
N ALA A 158 9.21 1.36 -16.35
CA ALA A 158 9.48 1.51 -14.92
C ALA A 158 10.86 2.15 -14.68
N LEU A 159 11.88 1.76 -15.44
CA LEU A 159 13.20 2.38 -15.39
C LEU A 159 13.20 3.82 -15.91
N ASP A 160 12.46 4.12 -16.98
CA ASP A 160 12.33 5.49 -17.47
C ASP A 160 11.65 6.39 -16.44
N LEU A 161 10.59 5.91 -15.77
CA LEU A 161 9.92 6.64 -14.70
C LEU A 161 10.85 6.83 -13.49
N GLN A 162 11.59 5.80 -13.07
CA GLN A 162 12.56 5.89 -11.99
C GLN A 162 13.61 6.98 -12.26
N ARG A 163 14.15 7.04 -13.49
CA ARG A 163 15.10 8.07 -13.89
C ARG A 163 14.49 9.48 -13.90
N ALA A 164 13.22 9.61 -14.33
CA ALA A 164 12.50 10.87 -14.28
C ALA A 164 12.27 11.33 -12.83
N VAL A 165 11.89 10.42 -11.94
CA VAL A 165 11.75 10.71 -10.50
C VAL A 165 13.07 11.18 -9.90
N ASP A 166 14.18 10.52 -10.17
CA ASP A 166 15.50 10.94 -9.68
C ASP A 166 15.93 12.29 -10.26
N ALA A 167 15.68 12.54 -11.54
CA ALA A 167 16.05 13.79 -12.17
C ALA A 167 15.25 15.00 -11.66
N HIS A 168 14.00 14.80 -11.24
CA HIS A 168 13.08 15.89 -10.97
C HIS A 168 12.61 16.00 -9.52
N LEU A 169 12.53 14.90 -8.78
CA LEU A 169 12.07 14.90 -7.40
C LEU A 169 13.19 14.72 -6.38
N HIS A 170 14.38 14.27 -6.77
CA HIS A 170 15.50 14.13 -5.84
C HIS A 170 15.84 15.48 -5.20
N ASP A 171 16.10 15.47 -3.90
CA ASP A 171 16.47 16.64 -3.10
C ASP A 171 17.97 16.67 -2.87
N ASP A 172 18.72 17.27 -3.80
CA ASP A 172 20.18 17.33 -3.75
C ASP A 172 20.74 18.04 -2.51
N ALA A 173 19.94 18.89 -1.86
CA ALA A 173 20.37 19.66 -0.70
C ALA A 173 20.20 18.89 0.61
N LEU A 174 19.11 18.14 0.74
CA LEU A 174 18.70 17.50 2.00
C LEU A 174 18.66 15.97 1.90
N GLY A 175 18.87 15.41 0.71
CA GLY A 175 18.78 13.99 0.42
C GLY A 175 17.34 13.46 0.33
N GLY A 176 17.19 12.32 -0.32
CA GLY A 176 15.90 11.71 -0.58
C GLY A 176 15.10 12.47 -1.64
N TRP A 177 13.78 12.36 -1.60
CA TRP A 177 12.91 12.89 -2.65
C TRP A 177 11.84 13.82 -2.09
N ARG A 178 11.52 14.87 -2.85
CA ARG A 178 10.30 15.67 -2.67
C ARG A 178 9.09 14.84 -3.09
N GLU A 179 7.98 15.04 -2.42
CA GLU A 179 6.80 14.21 -2.67
C GLU A 179 5.96 14.66 -3.88
N HIS A 180 6.09 15.94 -4.29
CA HIS A 180 5.23 16.54 -5.30
C HIS A 180 6.01 17.41 -6.28
N ALA A 181 5.58 17.38 -7.54
CA ALA A 181 5.88 18.37 -8.57
C ALA A 181 4.66 18.59 -9.45
N ASP A 182 4.57 19.72 -10.13
CA ASP A 182 3.52 19.95 -11.13
C ASP A 182 3.69 19.00 -12.35
N GLY A 183 2.75 19.01 -13.27
CA GLY A 183 2.79 18.19 -14.48
C GLY A 183 4.02 18.41 -15.36
N ASP A 184 4.61 19.59 -15.30
CA ASP A 184 5.86 19.93 -15.98
C ASP A 184 7.13 19.72 -15.11
N TRP A 185 6.99 19.03 -13.98
CA TRP A 185 8.00 18.82 -12.95
C TRP A 185 8.45 20.09 -12.20
N GLY A 186 7.76 21.21 -12.43
CA GLY A 186 7.96 22.45 -11.68
C GLY A 186 7.54 22.33 -10.22
N PRO A 187 7.93 23.30 -9.37
CA PRO A 187 7.54 23.33 -7.97
C PRO A 187 6.03 23.54 -7.80
N VAL A 188 5.46 22.91 -6.79
CA VAL A 188 4.06 23.10 -6.37
C VAL A 188 4.06 23.76 -5.00
N ALA A 189 3.21 24.78 -4.80
CA ALA A 189 3.05 25.43 -3.50
C ALA A 189 2.38 24.46 -2.49
N ASP A 190 2.78 24.51 -1.22
CA ASP A 190 2.27 23.62 -0.18
C ASP A 190 0.76 23.76 0.07
N ASP A 191 0.17 24.92 -0.25
CA ASP A 191 -1.25 25.21 -0.13
C ASP A 191 -2.05 24.98 -1.43
N ASP A 192 -1.42 24.38 -2.46
CA ASP A 192 -2.09 24.09 -3.72
C ASP A 192 -3.22 23.06 -3.50
N PRO A 193 -4.48 23.40 -3.84
CA PRO A 193 -5.61 22.51 -3.63
C PRO A 193 -5.57 21.23 -4.48
N ARG A 194 -4.66 21.14 -5.45
CA ARG A 194 -4.43 19.93 -6.24
C ARG A 194 -3.64 18.87 -5.47
N LEU A 195 -2.93 19.27 -4.40
CA LEU A 195 -2.25 18.36 -3.47
C LEU A 195 -3.28 17.72 -2.55
N LEU A 196 -3.82 16.60 -2.95
CA LEU A 196 -4.85 15.86 -2.21
C LEU A 196 -4.21 14.91 -1.18
N VAL A 197 -3.31 15.44 -0.36
CA VAL A 197 -2.52 14.69 0.62
C VAL A 197 -2.61 15.35 2.00
N PRO A 198 -2.44 14.56 3.06
CA PRO A 198 -2.59 15.09 4.42
C PRO A 198 -1.46 16.02 4.84
N PHE A 199 -0.27 15.92 4.24
CA PHE A 199 0.95 16.63 4.70
C PHE A 199 1.71 17.31 3.55
N PRO A 200 1.14 18.34 2.90
CA PRO A 200 1.83 19.03 1.82
C PRO A 200 3.11 19.71 2.35
N GLY A 201 4.16 19.73 1.52
CA GLY A 201 5.46 20.32 1.89
C GLY A 201 6.26 19.57 2.96
N ARG A 202 5.86 18.35 3.28
CA ARG A 202 6.55 17.44 4.22
C ARG A 202 7.19 16.28 3.47
N LYS A 203 8.12 15.60 4.13
CA LYS A 203 8.58 14.25 3.76
C LYS A 203 7.85 13.26 4.66
N SER A 204 7.26 12.22 4.08
CA SER A 204 6.54 11.20 4.85
C SER A 204 7.18 9.84 4.75
N GLY A 205 7.11 9.09 5.85
CA GLY A 205 7.49 7.68 5.87
C GLY A 205 6.70 6.87 4.86
N ASN A 206 5.42 7.19 4.69
CA ASN A 206 4.54 6.53 3.73
C ASN A 206 5.03 6.65 2.28
N CYS A 207 5.34 7.85 1.79
CA CYS A 207 5.86 8.04 0.43
C CYS A 207 7.19 7.32 0.20
N LEU A 208 8.12 7.51 1.13
CA LEU A 208 9.46 6.98 0.95
C LEU A 208 9.52 5.47 1.14
N LEU A 209 8.71 4.91 2.04
CA LEU A 209 8.59 3.47 2.23
C LEU A 209 8.14 2.77 0.94
N HIS A 210 7.11 3.31 0.28
CA HIS A 210 6.62 2.73 -0.98
C HIS A 210 7.54 3.00 -2.17
N TRP A 211 8.31 4.11 -2.15
CA TRP A 211 9.38 4.30 -3.12
C TRP A 211 10.50 3.26 -2.94
N MET A 212 10.92 2.99 -1.71
CA MET A 212 11.85 1.91 -1.39
C MET A 212 11.32 0.54 -1.82
N GLU A 213 10.04 0.25 -1.59
CA GLU A 213 9.38 -0.99 -2.02
C GLU A 213 9.42 -1.14 -3.55
N ALA A 214 9.03 -0.10 -4.28
CA ALA A 214 9.03 -0.10 -5.74
C ALA A 214 10.44 -0.28 -6.33
N LEU A 215 11.43 0.44 -5.81
CA LEU A 215 12.84 0.30 -6.19
C LEU A 215 13.37 -1.10 -5.87
N THR A 216 12.96 -1.69 -4.75
CA THR A 216 13.36 -3.06 -4.38
C THR A 216 12.96 -4.07 -5.46
N GLU A 217 11.71 -4.02 -5.90
CA GLU A 217 11.22 -4.94 -6.92
C GLU A 217 11.78 -4.62 -8.30
N LEU A 218 12.01 -3.35 -8.62
CA LEU A 218 12.64 -2.92 -9.86
C LEU A 218 14.09 -3.43 -9.96
N VAL A 219 14.88 -3.26 -8.90
CA VAL A 219 16.26 -3.78 -8.83
C VAL A 219 16.29 -5.30 -8.88
N ALA A 220 15.39 -5.97 -8.16
CA ALA A 220 15.30 -7.43 -8.20
C ALA A 220 14.96 -7.97 -9.59
N ALA A 221 14.19 -7.22 -10.38
CA ALA A 221 13.77 -7.63 -11.73
C ALA A 221 14.80 -7.28 -12.81
N THR A 222 15.54 -6.19 -12.66
CA THR A 222 16.39 -5.63 -13.73
C THR A 222 17.89 -5.69 -13.44
N GLY A 223 18.28 -5.61 -12.16
CA GLY A 223 19.66 -5.44 -11.75
C GLY A 223 20.27 -4.08 -12.11
N ASP A 224 19.45 -3.09 -12.52
CA ASP A 224 19.91 -1.77 -12.98
C ASP A 224 20.68 -1.03 -11.87
N ASP A 225 21.87 -0.51 -12.21
CA ASP A 225 22.78 0.13 -11.26
C ASP A 225 22.25 1.49 -10.76
N GLY A 226 21.53 2.24 -11.61
CA GLY A 226 20.90 3.51 -11.23
C GLY A 226 19.78 3.27 -10.21
N ALA A 227 18.86 2.37 -10.51
CA ALA A 227 17.80 1.96 -9.57
C ALA A 227 18.38 1.39 -8.26
N ARG A 228 19.49 0.66 -8.32
CA ARG A 228 20.21 0.15 -7.14
C ARG A 228 20.79 1.27 -6.29
N ALA A 229 21.34 2.33 -6.91
CA ALA A 229 21.84 3.50 -6.18
C ALA A 229 20.69 4.21 -5.45
N SER A 230 19.56 4.47 -6.15
CA SER A 230 18.37 5.07 -5.56
C SER A 230 17.78 4.20 -4.43
N LEU A 231 17.76 2.86 -4.59
CA LEU A 231 17.32 1.96 -3.53
C LEU A 231 18.19 2.08 -2.28
N ARG A 232 19.51 2.16 -2.45
CA ARG A 232 20.44 2.30 -1.31
C ARG A 232 20.20 3.59 -0.55
N GLU A 233 19.97 4.69 -1.26
CA GLU A 233 19.61 5.97 -0.64
C GLU A 233 18.25 5.89 0.07
N ALA A 234 17.21 5.36 -0.58
CA ALA A 234 15.89 5.22 0.02
C ALA A 234 15.91 4.38 1.30
N VAL A 235 16.68 3.28 1.32
CA VAL A 235 16.90 2.47 2.53
C VAL A 235 17.58 3.30 3.63
N GLY A 236 18.57 4.13 3.30
CA GLY A 236 19.25 5.02 4.25
C GLY A 236 18.28 6.05 4.85
N CYS A 237 17.51 6.72 4.01
CA CYS A 237 16.53 7.72 4.43
C CYS A 237 15.38 7.10 5.26
N CYS A 238 14.90 5.91 4.90
CA CYS A 238 13.94 5.19 5.73
C CYS A 238 14.56 4.81 7.08
N ARG A 239 15.73 4.19 7.05
CA ARG A 239 16.33 3.58 8.24
C ARG A 239 16.64 4.59 9.34
N ASP A 240 17.21 5.73 9.01
CA ASP A 240 17.79 6.60 10.03
C ASP A 240 16.87 7.78 10.43
N PRO A 241 16.35 8.63 9.51
CA PRO A 241 15.48 9.72 9.95
C PRO A 241 14.03 9.33 10.20
N LEU A 242 13.43 8.43 9.40
CA LEU A 242 12.00 8.13 9.48
C LEU A 242 11.65 6.97 10.41
N TYR A 243 12.53 5.96 10.46
CA TYR A 243 12.35 4.76 11.27
C TYR A 243 13.58 4.54 12.16
N PRO A 244 13.83 5.42 13.15
CA PRO A 244 14.99 5.32 14.03
C PRO A 244 14.98 4.00 14.82
N ALA A 245 16.16 3.57 15.27
CA ALA A 245 16.26 2.35 16.05
C ALA A 245 15.82 2.51 17.51
N ASP A 246 15.87 3.74 18.03
CA ASP A 246 15.54 4.07 19.41
C ASP A 246 15.00 5.51 19.50
N PRO A 247 13.74 5.72 19.89
CA PRO A 247 12.71 4.69 20.01
C PRO A 247 12.39 4.03 18.67
N ALA A 248 12.00 2.75 18.64
CA ALA A 248 11.64 2.04 17.43
C ALA A 248 10.22 2.42 16.98
N ALA A 249 10.02 3.69 16.67
CA ALA A 249 8.75 4.28 16.32
C ALA A 249 8.89 5.17 15.09
N THR A 250 7.91 5.14 14.20
CA THR A 250 7.84 6.01 13.03
C THR A 250 7.88 7.48 13.45
N LEU A 251 8.57 8.32 12.67
CA LEU A 251 8.45 9.78 12.73
C LEU A 251 7.77 10.25 11.45
N GLU A 252 6.45 10.33 11.46
CA GLU A 252 5.66 10.61 10.25
C GLU A 252 4.55 11.62 10.52
N PRO A 253 4.51 12.73 9.77
CA PRO A 253 5.49 13.24 8.80
C PRO A 253 6.69 13.90 9.47
N CYS A 254 7.73 14.20 8.67
CA CYS A 254 8.84 15.04 9.08
C CYS A 254 8.97 16.30 8.20
N LEU A 255 9.73 17.28 8.68
CA LEU A 255 10.07 18.46 7.91
C LEU A 255 11.02 18.09 6.74
N PRO A 256 11.18 18.94 5.72
CA PRO A 256 12.05 18.64 4.57
C PRO A 256 13.52 18.33 4.93
N ASP A 257 14.00 18.85 6.06
CA ASP A 257 15.34 18.60 6.61
C ASP A 257 15.43 17.35 7.49
N TRP A 258 14.40 16.50 7.46
CA TRP A 258 14.25 15.27 8.24
C TRP A 258 14.06 15.47 9.75
N SER A 259 13.93 16.69 10.24
CA SER A 259 13.56 16.93 11.63
C SER A 259 12.09 16.60 11.89
N ALA A 260 11.78 16.22 13.13
CA ALA A 260 10.41 15.93 13.53
C ALA A 260 9.49 17.15 13.33
N ASP A 261 8.29 16.95 12.80
CA ASP A 261 7.30 18.02 12.71
C ASP A 261 6.74 18.33 14.11
N PRO A 262 6.99 19.52 14.66
CA PRO A 262 6.54 19.86 16.02
C PRO A 262 5.03 20.04 16.12
N THR A 263 4.31 20.05 15.00
CA THR A 263 2.85 20.16 14.99
C THR A 263 2.16 18.81 15.00
N GLU A 264 2.89 17.71 14.70
CA GLU A 264 2.36 16.35 14.76
C GLU A 264 2.38 15.82 16.21
N ARG A 265 1.24 15.33 16.68
CA ARG A 265 1.08 14.82 18.03
C ARG A 265 1.15 13.32 18.15
N ASP A 266 0.78 12.62 17.09
CA ASP A 266 0.69 11.17 17.03
C ASP A 266 1.50 10.64 15.82
N PRO A 267 2.84 10.87 15.79
CA PRO A 267 3.69 10.58 14.63
C PRO A 267 3.91 9.08 14.39
N VAL A 268 3.48 8.22 15.32
CA VAL A 268 3.68 6.77 15.21
C VAL A 268 2.53 6.13 14.47
N SER A 269 2.80 5.60 13.28
CA SER A 269 1.90 4.74 12.53
C SER A 269 2.25 3.27 12.79
N TYR A 270 1.42 2.54 13.55
CA TYR A 270 1.69 1.12 13.83
C TYR A 270 1.65 0.27 12.55
N GLY A 271 0.85 0.68 11.57
CA GLY A 271 0.82 0.02 10.26
C GLY A 271 2.14 0.15 9.52
N HIS A 272 2.68 1.37 9.42
CA HIS A 272 3.96 1.60 8.75
C HIS A 272 5.14 1.02 9.55
N ASN A 273 5.06 0.98 10.90
CA ASN A 273 6.06 0.28 11.70
C ASN A 273 6.22 -1.18 11.27
N VAL A 274 5.12 -1.92 11.19
CA VAL A 274 5.18 -3.34 10.82
C VAL A 274 5.48 -3.53 9.33
N GLU A 275 5.01 -2.62 8.47
CA GLU A 275 5.30 -2.65 7.03
C GLU A 275 6.78 -2.38 6.76
N PHE A 276 7.38 -1.36 7.39
CA PHE A 276 8.81 -1.10 7.33
C PHE A 276 9.62 -2.29 7.82
N ALA A 277 9.20 -2.94 8.91
CA ALA A 277 9.92 -4.06 9.49
C ALA A 277 10.24 -5.15 8.48
N TRP A 278 9.30 -5.54 7.62
CA TRP A 278 9.53 -6.60 6.65
C TRP A 278 10.01 -6.10 5.28
N LEU A 279 9.56 -4.92 4.81
CA LEU A 279 10.01 -4.36 3.53
C LEU A 279 11.51 -4.02 3.57
N SER A 280 12.01 -3.51 4.71
CA SER A 280 13.43 -3.21 4.85
C SER A 280 14.32 -4.46 4.75
N LEU A 281 13.88 -5.60 5.29
CA LEU A 281 14.61 -6.87 5.13
C LEU A 281 14.68 -7.31 3.67
N ARG A 282 13.59 -7.14 2.92
CA ARG A 282 13.54 -7.45 1.49
C ARG A 282 14.48 -6.55 0.70
N ALA A 283 14.49 -5.24 0.97
CA ALA A 283 15.37 -4.28 0.33
C ALA A 283 16.86 -4.59 0.58
N GLN A 284 17.23 -4.88 1.82
CA GLN A 284 18.59 -5.26 2.19
C GLN A 284 19.05 -6.52 1.46
N ARG A 285 18.22 -7.56 1.36
CA ARG A 285 18.54 -8.77 0.59
C ARG A 285 18.81 -8.49 -0.89
N VAL A 286 17.99 -7.65 -1.51
CA VAL A 286 18.16 -7.26 -2.92
C VAL A 286 19.43 -6.45 -3.15
N LEU A 287 19.82 -5.65 -2.17
CA LEU A 287 21.12 -4.93 -2.18
C LEU A 287 22.33 -5.85 -1.93
N GLY A 288 22.11 -7.06 -1.44
CA GLY A 288 23.17 -7.99 -1.00
C GLY A 288 23.68 -7.72 0.40
N ASP A 289 22.96 -6.91 1.18
CA ASP A 289 23.28 -6.60 2.57
C ASP A 289 22.69 -7.66 3.52
N SER A 290 23.28 -7.77 4.72
CA SER A 290 22.72 -8.62 5.78
C SER A 290 21.43 -8.01 6.31
N PRO A 291 20.31 -8.76 6.37
CA PRO A 291 19.06 -8.26 6.93
C PRO A 291 19.18 -7.88 8.41
N ASP A 292 18.71 -6.68 8.77
CA ASP A 292 18.70 -6.17 10.15
C ASP A 292 17.48 -6.72 10.93
N TRP A 293 17.56 -7.98 11.31
CA TRP A 293 16.53 -8.66 12.09
C TRP A 293 16.31 -8.02 13.47
N ALA A 294 17.36 -7.53 14.09
CA ALA A 294 17.25 -6.87 15.39
C ALA A 294 16.36 -5.63 15.31
N ARG A 295 16.48 -4.82 14.24
CA ARG A 295 15.58 -3.69 13.99
C ARG A 295 14.16 -4.15 13.67
N CYS A 296 14.01 -5.17 12.83
CA CYS A 296 12.71 -5.76 12.52
C CYS A 296 11.94 -6.15 13.80
N HIS A 297 12.59 -6.89 14.70
CA HIS A 297 11.97 -7.28 15.97
C HIS A 297 11.62 -6.09 16.85
N ARG A 298 12.48 -5.08 16.98
CA ARG A 298 12.17 -3.87 17.75
C ARG A 298 10.90 -3.19 17.25
N TYR A 299 10.72 -3.07 15.93
CA TYR A 299 9.52 -2.47 15.33
C TYR A 299 8.26 -3.32 15.53
N LEU A 300 8.38 -4.65 15.41
CA LEU A 300 7.30 -5.58 15.73
C LEU A 300 6.91 -5.50 17.20
N ASP A 301 7.90 -5.58 18.11
CA ASP A 301 7.66 -5.55 19.55
C ASP A 301 7.05 -4.22 19.99
N HIS A 302 7.50 -3.10 19.43
CA HIS A 302 6.89 -1.79 19.69
C HIS A 302 5.43 -1.76 19.22
N ALA A 303 5.14 -2.19 18.00
CA ALA A 303 3.77 -2.21 17.49
C ALA A 303 2.86 -3.14 18.30
N LEU A 304 3.38 -4.29 18.75
CA LEU A 304 2.65 -5.22 19.62
C LEU A 304 2.51 -4.72 21.06
N GLY A 305 3.50 -3.99 21.58
CA GLY A 305 3.48 -3.43 22.94
C GLY A 305 2.53 -2.24 23.08
N CYS A 306 2.57 -1.31 22.14
CA CYS A 306 1.84 -0.04 22.20
C CYS A 306 0.55 -0.03 21.37
N GLY A 307 0.55 -0.74 20.24
CA GLY A 307 -0.53 -0.71 19.25
C GLY A 307 -1.48 -1.91 19.23
N TYR A 308 -1.18 -3.01 19.92
CA TYR A 308 -2.00 -4.22 19.87
C TYR A 308 -3.13 -4.22 20.90
N ASP A 309 -4.35 -4.54 20.50
CA ASP A 309 -5.50 -4.71 21.39
C ASP A 309 -5.48 -6.09 22.05
N THR A 310 -4.93 -6.18 23.25
CA THR A 310 -4.83 -7.44 24.01
C THR A 310 -6.18 -8.04 24.38
N ALA A 311 -7.23 -7.20 24.44
CA ALA A 311 -8.57 -7.65 24.84
C ALA A 311 -9.36 -8.27 23.68
N ARG A 312 -9.18 -7.73 22.44
CA ARG A 312 -10.01 -8.10 21.28
C ARG A 312 -9.20 -8.60 20.09
N GLY A 313 -7.89 -8.39 20.09
CA GLY A 313 -7.00 -8.65 18.95
C GLY A 313 -6.99 -7.50 17.94
N GLY A 314 -6.02 -7.56 17.01
CA GLY A 314 -5.81 -6.53 15.99
C GLY A 314 -5.02 -5.33 16.48
N LEU A 315 -4.41 -4.60 15.51
CA LEU A 315 -3.64 -3.38 15.78
C LEU A 315 -4.51 -2.14 15.62
N PHE A 316 -4.25 -1.17 16.48
CA PHE A 316 -4.72 0.21 16.37
C PHE A 316 -3.94 0.98 15.30
N THR A 317 -4.32 2.22 15.04
CA THR A 317 -3.80 2.97 13.88
C THR A 317 -2.60 3.84 14.22
N PHE A 318 -2.73 4.75 15.21
CA PHE A 318 -1.69 5.73 15.53
C PHE A 318 -1.47 5.88 17.03
N GLY A 319 -0.30 6.41 17.40
CA GLY A 319 0.10 6.78 18.74
C GLY A 319 1.30 7.71 18.76
N ALA A 320 1.91 7.86 19.93
CA ALA A 320 3.08 8.70 20.13
C ALA A 320 4.12 8.01 21.01
N GLY A 321 5.37 7.97 20.60
CA GLY A 321 6.46 7.34 21.36
C GLY A 321 6.13 5.92 21.81
N ASP A 322 6.44 5.61 23.07
CA ASP A 322 6.16 4.31 23.69
C ASP A 322 4.83 4.30 24.47
N GLU A 323 3.96 5.31 24.26
CA GLU A 323 2.68 5.40 24.91
C GLU A 323 1.64 4.49 24.23
N PRO A 324 0.59 4.05 24.98
CA PRO A 324 -0.52 3.32 24.38
C PRO A 324 -1.20 4.09 23.25
N ALA A 325 -1.69 3.37 22.25
CA ALA A 325 -2.36 3.94 21.08
C ALA A 325 -3.42 4.99 21.42
N SER A 326 -3.31 6.18 20.83
CA SER A 326 -4.27 7.29 20.92
C SER A 326 -5.43 7.12 19.94
N HIS A 327 -5.17 6.66 18.70
CA HIS A 327 -6.16 6.40 17.68
C HIS A 327 -6.50 4.91 17.63
N ARG A 328 -7.59 4.53 18.29
CA ARG A 328 -7.94 3.13 18.55
C ARG A 328 -8.90 2.48 17.55
N HIS A 329 -9.23 3.14 16.44
CA HIS A 329 -9.89 2.46 15.32
C HIS A 329 -8.90 1.52 14.60
N LYS A 330 -9.41 0.54 13.86
CA LYS A 330 -8.59 -0.48 13.21
C LYS A 330 -8.84 -0.47 11.70
N LEU A 331 -7.76 -0.23 10.95
CA LEU A 331 -7.76 -0.26 9.50
C LEU A 331 -7.39 -1.66 8.99
N SER A 332 -7.99 -2.08 7.89
CA SER A 332 -7.71 -3.40 7.31
C SER A 332 -6.27 -3.56 6.84
N TRP A 333 -5.70 -2.52 6.20
CA TRP A 333 -4.32 -2.58 5.71
C TRP A 333 -3.29 -2.76 6.86
N VAL A 334 -3.53 -2.12 8.00
CA VAL A 334 -2.69 -2.28 9.20
C VAL A 334 -2.67 -3.73 9.67
N GLN A 335 -3.85 -4.40 9.65
CA GLN A 335 -3.91 -5.82 10.00
C GLN A 335 -3.18 -6.69 8.98
N CYS A 336 -3.32 -6.38 7.69
CA CYS A 336 -2.64 -7.08 6.60
C CYS A 336 -1.12 -7.01 6.77
N GLU A 337 -0.58 -5.82 6.98
CA GLU A 337 0.87 -5.62 7.12
C GLU A 337 1.43 -6.27 8.39
N ALA A 338 0.67 -6.25 9.48
CA ALA A 338 1.06 -6.97 10.69
C ALA A 338 1.10 -8.49 10.48
N VAL A 339 0.15 -9.05 9.71
CA VAL A 339 0.17 -10.47 9.33
C VAL A 339 1.42 -10.77 8.49
N ASN A 340 1.72 -9.96 7.46
CA ASN A 340 2.88 -10.14 6.59
C ASN A 340 4.20 -10.14 7.40
N ALA A 341 4.39 -9.14 8.25
CA ALA A 341 5.59 -9.00 9.07
C ALA A 341 5.77 -10.16 10.05
N LEU A 342 4.69 -10.59 10.73
CA LEU A 342 4.73 -11.72 11.66
C LEU A 342 4.99 -13.04 10.94
N LEU A 343 4.41 -13.27 9.75
CA LEU A 343 4.68 -14.46 8.94
C LEU A 343 6.16 -14.56 8.58
N ILE A 344 6.76 -13.45 8.09
CA ILE A 344 8.17 -13.40 7.71
C ILE A 344 9.06 -13.62 8.94
N ALA A 345 8.79 -12.95 10.07
CA ALA A 345 9.57 -13.13 11.29
C ALA A 345 9.50 -14.56 11.82
N LEU A 346 8.32 -15.19 11.83
CA LEU A 346 8.13 -16.56 12.26
C LEU A 346 8.81 -17.58 11.34
N ALA A 347 8.85 -17.32 10.03
CA ALA A 347 9.42 -18.25 9.06
C ALA A 347 10.94 -18.14 8.93
N GLU A 348 11.49 -16.92 8.97
CA GLU A 348 12.82 -16.63 8.43
C GLU A 348 13.82 -16.06 9.45
N SER A 349 13.35 -15.56 10.62
CA SER A 349 14.28 -14.92 11.57
C SER A 349 15.28 -15.91 12.17
N PRO A 350 16.60 -15.63 12.05
CA PRO A 350 17.63 -16.38 12.74
C PRO A 350 17.86 -15.89 14.18
N GLU A 351 17.36 -14.68 14.53
CA GLU A 351 17.55 -14.07 15.83
C GLU A 351 16.58 -14.67 16.88
N PRO A 352 16.98 -14.71 18.15
CA PRO A 352 16.08 -15.10 19.23
C PRO A 352 14.93 -14.10 19.42
N PHE A 353 13.71 -14.57 19.51
CA PHE A 353 12.52 -13.77 19.81
C PHE A 353 11.45 -14.62 20.51
N ASP A 354 10.46 -13.99 21.12
CA ASP A 354 9.32 -14.69 21.71
C ASP A 354 8.35 -15.19 20.63
N ARG A 355 8.68 -16.36 20.09
CA ARG A 355 7.87 -17.02 19.05
C ARG A 355 6.42 -17.22 19.49
N ALA A 356 6.19 -17.60 20.75
CA ALA A 356 4.83 -17.86 21.24
C ALA A 356 4.01 -16.58 21.30
N HIS A 357 4.62 -15.45 21.66
CA HIS A 357 4.00 -14.14 21.64
C HIS A 357 3.59 -13.74 20.22
N TYR A 358 4.47 -13.91 19.23
CA TYR A 358 4.19 -13.62 17.83
C TYR A 358 3.09 -14.50 17.24
N GLU A 359 3.10 -15.80 17.53
CA GLU A 359 2.04 -16.72 17.12
C GLU A 359 0.68 -16.35 17.73
N GLN A 360 0.65 -15.95 19.01
CA GLN A 360 -0.57 -15.49 19.67
C GLN A 360 -1.10 -14.18 19.08
N ALA A 361 -0.21 -13.22 18.83
CA ALA A 361 -0.56 -11.96 18.19
C ALA A 361 -1.13 -12.18 16.77
N LEU A 362 -0.44 -12.97 15.95
CA LEU A 362 -0.89 -13.34 14.59
C LEU A 362 -2.28 -13.99 14.63
N ALA A 363 -2.47 -14.99 15.48
CA ALA A 363 -3.79 -15.62 15.65
C ALA A 363 -4.86 -14.65 16.12
N GLY A 364 -4.51 -13.69 17.00
CA GLY A 364 -5.40 -12.62 17.47
C GLY A 364 -5.81 -11.66 16.37
N ILE A 365 -4.85 -11.22 15.56
CA ILE A 365 -5.08 -10.33 14.41
C ILE A 365 -5.98 -11.01 13.38
N LEU A 366 -5.68 -12.24 13.01
CA LEU A 366 -6.47 -13.01 12.05
C LEU A 366 -7.91 -13.23 12.52
N ARG A 367 -8.12 -13.61 13.81
CA ARG A 367 -9.47 -13.75 14.37
C ARG A 367 -10.24 -12.44 14.39
N PHE A 368 -9.58 -11.32 14.74
CA PHE A 368 -10.23 -10.00 14.72
C PHE A 368 -10.63 -9.60 13.30
N THR A 369 -9.73 -9.76 12.35
CA THR A 369 -9.96 -9.46 10.93
C THR A 369 -11.12 -10.27 10.38
N GLU A 370 -11.12 -11.56 10.61
CA GLU A 370 -12.19 -12.47 10.18
C GLU A 370 -13.55 -12.08 10.76
N ARG A 371 -13.60 -11.78 12.05
CA ARG A 371 -14.87 -11.51 12.74
C ARG A 371 -15.45 -10.13 12.43
N HIS A 372 -14.60 -9.11 12.23
CA HIS A 372 -15.04 -7.71 12.26
C HIS A 372 -14.77 -6.95 10.95
N LEU A 373 -13.67 -7.24 10.25
CA LEU A 373 -13.29 -6.57 9.02
C LEU A 373 -13.76 -7.31 7.77
N THR A 374 -13.85 -8.64 7.80
CA THR A 374 -14.33 -9.42 6.65
C THR A 374 -15.83 -9.20 6.43
N ASP A 375 -16.22 -8.82 5.21
CA ASP A 375 -17.61 -8.90 4.80
C ASP A 375 -17.89 -10.31 4.27
N HIS A 376 -18.59 -11.12 5.09
CA HIS A 376 -18.84 -12.53 4.77
C HIS A 376 -19.71 -12.79 3.54
N ARG A 377 -20.26 -11.75 2.89
CA ARG A 377 -21.00 -11.88 1.64
C ARG A 377 -20.10 -12.16 0.44
N ASP A 378 -18.91 -11.58 0.44
CA ASP A 378 -17.95 -11.67 -0.67
C ASP A 378 -16.48 -11.87 -0.20
N GLY A 379 -16.25 -11.92 1.10
CA GLY A 379 -14.94 -12.17 1.68
C GLY A 379 -13.99 -10.97 1.69
N VAL A 380 -14.38 -9.85 1.08
CA VAL A 380 -13.54 -8.64 0.97
C VAL A 380 -13.51 -7.87 2.28
N LEU A 381 -12.36 -7.31 2.61
CA LEU A 381 -12.19 -6.55 3.84
C LEU A 381 -12.83 -5.16 3.75
N LEU A 382 -13.53 -4.78 4.81
CA LEU A 382 -13.95 -3.39 5.05
C LEU A 382 -12.72 -2.51 5.27
N GLU A 383 -12.79 -1.22 4.93
CA GLU A 383 -11.69 -0.28 5.13
C GLU A 383 -11.31 -0.16 6.61
N SER A 384 -12.31 0.02 7.48
CA SER A 384 -12.08 0.22 8.91
C SER A 384 -13.25 -0.18 9.78
N VAL A 385 -12.95 -0.43 11.05
CA VAL A 385 -13.93 -0.62 12.15
C VAL A 385 -13.50 0.18 13.37
N GLN A 386 -14.44 0.40 14.30
CA GLN A 386 -14.12 0.97 15.61
C GLN A 386 -13.29 -0.02 16.44
N GLU A 387 -12.72 0.43 17.56
CA GLU A 387 -11.98 -0.39 18.51
C GLU A 387 -12.68 -1.69 18.88
N ASP A 388 -13.98 -1.64 19.11
CA ASP A 388 -14.81 -2.78 19.51
C ASP A 388 -15.30 -3.65 18.33
N GLY A 389 -14.84 -3.36 17.11
CA GLY A 389 -15.22 -4.06 15.88
C GLY A 389 -16.52 -3.61 15.26
N ARG A 390 -17.22 -2.59 15.82
CA ARG A 390 -18.43 -2.06 15.20
C ARG A 390 -18.12 -1.37 13.88
N ARG A 391 -18.93 -1.69 12.86
CA ARG A 391 -18.85 -1.10 11.52
C ARG A 391 -19.47 0.28 11.54
N ARG A 392 -18.69 1.32 11.30
CA ARG A 392 -19.18 2.69 11.16
C ARG A 392 -19.59 2.99 9.71
N TRP A 393 -18.74 2.59 8.78
CA TRP A 393 -18.93 2.76 7.34
C TRP A 393 -18.49 1.46 6.66
N PRO A 394 -19.42 0.68 6.07
CA PRO A 394 -19.07 -0.58 5.41
C PRO A 394 -18.46 -0.35 4.02
N LYS A 395 -17.40 0.48 3.95
CA LYS A 395 -16.70 0.83 2.72
C LYS A 395 -15.64 -0.23 2.43
N LYS A 396 -15.61 -0.74 1.20
CA LYS A 396 -14.65 -1.74 0.71
C LYS A 396 -13.62 -1.17 -0.25
N SER A 397 -13.91 -0.02 -0.87
CA SER A 397 -13.03 0.65 -1.81
C SER A 397 -13.00 2.17 -1.60
N GLY A 398 -11.97 2.82 -2.08
CA GLY A 398 -11.77 4.26 -2.03
C GLY A 398 -10.45 4.62 -2.68
N ASP A 399 -10.14 5.91 -2.78
CA ASP A 399 -8.93 6.40 -3.42
C ASP A 399 -7.64 5.81 -2.81
N TRP A 400 -7.70 5.37 -1.55
CA TRP A 400 -6.58 4.77 -0.82
C TRP A 400 -6.74 3.27 -0.56
N LYS A 401 -7.92 2.70 -0.83
CA LYS A 401 -8.21 1.28 -0.58
C LYS A 401 -8.77 0.58 -1.81
N VAL A 402 -7.99 -0.38 -2.28
CA VAL A 402 -8.40 -1.45 -3.21
C VAL A 402 -7.89 -2.80 -2.67
N GLY A 403 -7.98 -3.87 -3.44
CA GLY A 403 -7.59 -5.22 -3.02
C GLY A 403 -6.11 -5.48 -2.75
N TYR A 404 -5.23 -4.47 -2.84
CA TYR A 404 -3.79 -4.60 -2.78
C TYR A 404 -3.28 -5.31 -1.52
N HIS A 405 -3.44 -4.73 -0.33
CA HIS A 405 -2.95 -5.32 0.92
C HIS A 405 -3.61 -6.67 1.22
N GLU A 406 -4.94 -6.78 1.03
CA GLU A 406 -5.66 -8.00 1.35
C GLU A 406 -5.28 -9.18 0.46
N ILE A 407 -5.05 -8.96 -0.85
CA ILE A 407 -4.66 -10.03 -1.77
C ILE A 407 -3.21 -10.43 -1.55
N ARG A 408 -2.29 -9.45 -1.36
CA ARG A 408 -0.91 -9.74 -0.98
C ARG A 408 -0.83 -10.62 0.28
N THR A 409 -1.52 -10.20 1.33
CA THR A 409 -1.54 -10.94 2.60
C THR A 409 -2.21 -12.31 2.45
N ALA A 410 -3.28 -12.42 1.67
CA ALA A 410 -3.94 -13.69 1.42
C ALA A 410 -3.00 -14.67 0.70
N VAL A 411 -2.22 -14.21 -0.29
CA VAL A 411 -1.20 -15.03 -0.97
C VAL A 411 -0.14 -15.46 0.03
N MET A 412 0.50 -14.54 0.74
CA MET A 412 1.56 -14.86 1.70
C MET A 412 1.09 -15.82 2.79
N LEU A 413 -0.09 -15.61 3.37
CA LEU A 413 -0.66 -16.48 4.40
C LEU A 413 -0.93 -17.89 3.85
N THR A 414 -1.46 -18.00 2.65
CA THR A 414 -1.81 -19.29 2.07
C THR A 414 -0.58 -20.07 1.61
N GLU A 415 0.48 -19.41 1.18
CA GLU A 415 1.76 -20.04 0.84
C GLU A 415 2.52 -20.49 2.08
N ALA A 416 2.51 -19.72 3.15
CA ALA A 416 3.16 -20.08 4.41
C ALA A 416 2.54 -21.32 5.10
N TYR A 417 1.28 -21.65 4.79
CA TYR A 417 0.54 -22.77 5.36
C TYR A 417 -0.01 -23.73 4.27
N ALA A 418 0.69 -23.80 3.12
CA ALA A 418 0.33 -24.67 1.98
C ALA A 418 0.51 -26.16 2.30
#